data_09384e889f42b5f17a0d9ea468d22c18
#
_entry.id   09384e889f42b5f17a0d9ea468d22c18
#
_cell.length_a   1.000
_cell.length_b   1.000
_cell.length_c   1.000
_cell.angle_alpha   90.00
_cell.angle_beta   90.00
_cell.angle_gamma   90.00
#
_symmetry.space_group_name_H-M   'P 1'
#
loop_
_entity.id
_entity.type
_entity.pdbx_description
1 polymer ?
#
loop_
_entity_poly.entity_id
_entity_poly.type
_entity_poly.pdbx_seq_one_letter_code
_entity_poly.pdbx_strand_id
1 'polypeptide(L)'
;MITIIGVMLGGALGGMLRLWIGSSVSRYASGVFPWGTLTVNLTAALMMGAAFGIWQASGENPGALVWAVMAAGLLGGYSTVSTLSLQVLRLWTYHPVLAIVYLVASLGGGLAMIAGGHLGIMAAITT
;
A
#
# COMPACT_ATOMS: atom_id res chain seq x y z
N MET A 1 -24.60 -7.44 2.78
CA MET A 1 -24.05 -8.52 3.64
C MET A 1 -22.81 -9.16 3.04
N ILE A 2 -22.88 -9.68 1.83
CA ILE A 2 -21.72 -10.30 1.15
C ILE A 2 -20.57 -9.32 1.01
N THR A 3 -20.84 -8.06 0.65
CA THR A 3 -19.81 -7.03 0.49
C THR A 3 -19.09 -6.77 1.83
N ILE A 4 -19.81 -6.66 2.92
CA ILE A 4 -19.23 -6.43 4.25
C ILE A 4 -18.36 -7.61 4.67
N ILE A 5 -18.83 -8.83 4.48
CA ILE A 5 -18.08 -10.05 4.80
C ILE A 5 -16.81 -10.12 3.92
N GLY A 6 -16.95 -9.82 2.63
CA GLY A 6 -15.81 -9.80 1.70
C GLY A 6 -14.76 -8.78 2.08
N VAL A 7 -15.17 -7.57 2.44
CA VAL A 7 -14.25 -6.52 2.90
C VAL A 7 -13.56 -6.93 4.20
N MET A 8 -14.28 -7.54 5.13
CA MET A 8 -13.71 -8.02 6.39
C MET A 8 -12.66 -9.11 6.16
N LEU A 9 -12.96 -10.09 5.31
CA LEU A 9 -12.03 -11.16 4.99
C LEU A 9 -10.81 -10.61 4.22
N GLY A 10 -11.04 -9.72 3.26
CA GLY A 10 -9.97 -9.04 2.55
C GLY A 10 -9.08 -8.23 3.48
N GLY A 11 -9.69 -7.51 4.41
CA GLY A 11 -8.95 -6.73 5.42
C GLY A 11 -8.12 -7.60 6.34
N ALA A 12 -8.66 -8.75 6.75
CA ALA A 12 -7.93 -9.71 7.58
C ALA A 12 -6.71 -10.27 6.83
N LEU A 13 -6.89 -10.68 5.58
CA LEU A 13 -5.78 -11.16 4.74
C LEU A 13 -4.75 -10.06 4.50
N GLY A 14 -5.20 -8.85 4.19
CA GLY A 14 -4.32 -7.70 3.98
C GLY A 14 -3.50 -7.37 5.23
N GLY A 15 -4.14 -7.38 6.39
CA GLY A 15 -3.47 -7.16 7.68
C GLY A 15 -2.43 -8.23 7.98
N MET A 16 -2.75 -9.49 7.71
CA MET A 16 -1.80 -10.60 7.89
C MET A 16 -0.60 -10.46 6.96
N LEU A 17 -0.84 -10.15 5.69
CA LEU A 17 0.24 -9.92 4.71
C LEU A 17 1.11 -8.73 5.11
N ARG A 18 0.49 -7.66 5.61
CA ARG A 18 1.23 -6.49 6.11
C ARG A 18 2.19 -6.88 7.23
N LEU A 19 1.71 -7.63 8.20
CA LEU A 19 2.54 -8.07 9.32
C LEU A 19 3.67 -8.98 8.85
N TRP A 20 3.37 -9.92 7.97
CA TRP A 20 4.36 -10.86 7.47
C TRP A 20 5.44 -10.16 6.63
N ILE A 21 5.05 -9.37 5.65
CA ILE A 21 6.00 -8.68 4.77
C ILE A 21 6.77 -7.62 5.54
N GLY A 22 6.09 -6.84 6.37
CA GLY A 22 6.72 -5.81 7.19
C GLY A 22 7.76 -6.39 8.14
N SER A 23 7.44 -7.49 8.80
CA SER A 23 8.38 -8.18 9.70
C SER A 23 9.55 -8.77 8.93
N SER A 24 9.31 -9.37 7.76
CA SER A 24 10.37 -9.94 6.93
C SER A 24 11.34 -8.88 6.45
N VAL A 25 10.86 -7.75 5.96
CA VAL A 25 11.71 -6.64 5.53
C VAL A 25 12.51 -6.08 6.71
N SER A 26 11.87 -5.94 7.86
CA SER A 26 12.53 -5.41 9.07
C SER A 26 13.65 -6.31 9.58
N ARG A 27 13.57 -7.62 9.33
CA ARG A 27 14.66 -8.55 9.68
C ARG A 27 15.90 -8.32 8.83
N TYR A 28 15.73 -8.03 7.55
CA TYR A 28 16.86 -7.82 6.63
C TYR A 28 17.38 -6.39 6.64
N ALA A 29 16.53 -5.43 6.94
CA ALA A 29 16.86 -4.01 6.97
C ALA A 29 16.80 -3.50 8.42
N SER A 30 17.78 -3.85 9.23
CA SER A 30 17.86 -3.42 10.62
C SER A 30 18.22 -1.94 10.71
N GLY A 31 17.76 -1.29 11.77
CA GLY A 31 18.05 0.11 12.04
C GLY A 31 16.83 0.87 12.53
N VAL A 32 16.99 2.17 12.67
CA VAL A 32 15.94 3.06 13.20
C VAL A 32 14.87 3.37 12.16
N PHE A 33 15.26 3.36 10.88
CA PHE A 33 14.34 3.69 9.79
C PHE A 33 13.32 2.55 9.58
N PRO A 34 12.01 2.87 9.47
CA PRO A 34 10.96 1.85 9.38
C PRO A 34 10.80 1.31 7.94
N TRP A 35 11.76 0.54 7.49
CA TRP A 35 11.77 -0.03 6.14
C TRP A 35 10.59 -0.95 5.86
N GLY A 36 10.15 -1.71 6.88
CA GLY A 36 9.03 -2.63 6.73
C GLY A 36 7.74 -1.94 6.35
N THR A 37 7.37 -0.90 7.09
CA THR A 37 6.16 -0.12 6.82
C THR A 37 6.26 0.63 5.49
N LEU A 38 7.44 1.18 5.18
CA LEU A 38 7.65 1.86 3.91
C LEU A 38 7.42 0.90 2.73
N THR A 39 8.01 -0.29 2.79
CA THR A 39 7.85 -1.32 1.76
C THR A 39 6.38 -1.73 1.60
N VAL A 40 5.67 -1.97 2.70
CA VAL A 40 4.26 -2.33 2.69
C VAL A 40 3.43 -1.23 2.00
N ASN A 41 3.63 0.02 2.39
CA ASN A 41 2.84 1.13 1.85
C ASN A 41 3.17 1.41 0.38
N LEU A 42 4.44 1.33 -0.01
CA LEU A 42 4.85 1.53 -1.41
C LEU A 42 4.33 0.41 -2.32
N THR A 43 4.40 -0.85 -1.87
CA THR A 43 3.86 -1.96 -2.66
C THR A 43 2.34 -1.91 -2.75
N ALA A 44 1.67 -1.47 -1.68
CA ALA A 44 0.21 -1.26 -1.71
C ALA A 44 -0.16 -0.18 -2.74
N ALA A 45 0.59 0.92 -2.78
CA ALA A 45 0.38 2.00 -3.73
C ALA A 45 0.58 1.53 -5.17
N LEU A 46 1.63 0.74 -5.40
CA LEU A 46 1.91 0.15 -6.72
C LEU A 46 0.76 -0.75 -7.17
N MET A 47 0.29 -1.62 -6.30
CA MET A 47 -0.82 -2.53 -6.60
C MET A 47 -2.11 -1.77 -6.85
N MET A 48 -2.38 -0.71 -6.10
CA MET A 48 -3.57 0.12 -6.32
C MET A 48 -3.51 0.82 -7.68
N GLY A 49 -2.36 1.37 -8.06
CA GLY A 49 -2.16 1.99 -9.35
C GLY A 49 -2.33 1.01 -10.49
N ALA A 50 -1.76 -0.20 -10.35
CA ALA A 50 -1.90 -1.27 -11.34
C ALA A 50 -3.36 -1.73 -11.47
N ALA A 51 -4.04 -1.92 -10.35
CA ALA A 51 -5.46 -2.33 -10.35
C ALA A 51 -6.34 -1.29 -11.05
N PHE A 52 -6.10 -0.02 -10.78
CA PHE A 52 -6.83 1.07 -11.43
C PHE A 52 -6.54 1.10 -12.94
N GLY A 53 -5.28 0.88 -13.32
CA GLY A 53 -4.88 0.80 -14.72
C GLY A 53 -5.57 -0.35 -15.46
N ILE A 54 -5.63 -1.52 -14.84
CA ILE A 54 -6.32 -2.68 -15.42
C ILE A 54 -7.81 -2.39 -15.60
N TRP A 55 -8.44 -1.82 -14.58
CA TRP A 55 -9.86 -1.47 -14.65
C TRP A 55 -10.13 -0.48 -15.77
N GLN A 56 -9.33 0.58 -15.87
CA GLN A 56 -9.49 1.60 -16.89
C GLN A 56 -9.28 1.04 -18.31
N ALA A 57 -8.28 0.18 -18.47
CA ALA A 57 -7.93 -0.38 -19.78
C ALA A 57 -8.93 -1.43 -20.25
N SER A 58 -9.51 -2.21 -19.35
CA SER A 58 -10.50 -3.23 -19.71
C SER A 58 -11.82 -2.65 -20.19
N GLY A 59 -12.12 -1.41 -19.81
CA GLY A 59 -13.39 -0.77 -20.13
C GLY A 59 -14.59 -1.39 -19.42
N GLU A 60 -14.36 -2.45 -18.66
CA GLU A 60 -15.40 -3.14 -17.91
C GLU A 60 -15.26 -2.87 -16.43
N ASN A 61 -16.38 -2.58 -15.78
CA ASN A 61 -16.40 -2.43 -14.33
C ASN A 61 -16.35 -3.84 -13.70
N PRO A 62 -15.32 -4.14 -12.88
CA PRO A 62 -15.22 -5.46 -12.24
C PRO A 62 -16.36 -5.75 -11.25
N GLY A 63 -17.23 -4.76 -11.03
CA GLY A 63 -18.31 -4.87 -10.07
C GLY A 63 -17.94 -4.27 -8.73
N ALA A 64 -18.95 -3.73 -8.07
CA ALA A 64 -18.76 -3.06 -6.78
C ALA A 64 -18.22 -4.02 -5.72
N LEU A 65 -18.64 -5.29 -5.75
CA LEU A 65 -18.20 -6.29 -4.78
C LEU A 65 -16.70 -6.58 -4.93
N VAL A 66 -16.25 -6.87 -6.15
CA VAL A 66 -14.83 -7.18 -6.41
C VAL A 66 -13.96 -6.00 -6.06
N TRP A 67 -14.35 -4.80 -6.47
CA TRP A 67 -13.59 -3.58 -6.16
C TRP A 67 -13.53 -3.31 -4.67
N ALA A 68 -14.66 -3.48 -3.96
CA ALA A 68 -14.70 -3.28 -2.52
C ALA A 68 -13.80 -4.28 -1.78
N VAL A 69 -13.84 -5.57 -2.15
CA VAL A 69 -13.03 -6.61 -1.50
C VAL A 69 -11.55 -6.38 -1.77
N MET A 70 -11.17 -6.09 -3.00
CA MET A 70 -9.76 -5.94 -3.37
C MET A 70 -9.19 -4.60 -2.91
N ALA A 71 -9.86 -3.51 -3.19
CA ALA A 71 -9.35 -2.18 -2.88
C ALA A 71 -9.57 -1.81 -1.41
N ALA A 72 -10.82 -1.80 -0.96
CA ALA A 72 -11.12 -1.40 0.41
C ALA A 72 -10.72 -2.45 1.43
N GLY A 73 -10.94 -3.74 1.12
CA GLY A 73 -10.58 -4.83 2.02
C GLY A 73 -9.10 -5.14 2.00
N LEU A 74 -8.64 -5.80 0.94
CA LEU A 74 -7.27 -6.34 0.88
C LEU A 74 -6.22 -5.23 0.95
N LEU A 75 -6.26 -4.26 0.04
CA LEU A 75 -5.26 -3.19 0.03
C LEU A 75 -5.44 -2.21 1.18
N GLY A 76 -6.68 -1.96 1.60
CA GLY A 76 -6.95 -1.12 2.77
C GLY A 76 -6.43 -1.73 4.06
N GLY A 77 -6.56 -3.05 4.23
CA GLY A 77 -6.00 -3.75 5.39
C GLY A 77 -4.50 -3.92 5.31
N TYR A 78 -3.95 -4.03 4.10
CA TYR A 78 -2.51 -4.18 3.88
C TYR A 78 -1.75 -2.88 4.15
N SER A 79 -2.22 -1.75 3.63
CA SER A 79 -1.59 -0.44 3.87
C SER A 79 -2.00 0.14 5.22
N THR A 80 -1.21 1.09 5.74
CA THR A 80 -1.51 1.68 7.04
C THR A 80 -1.01 3.12 7.14
N VAL A 81 -1.91 4.03 7.54
CA VAL A 81 -1.60 5.42 7.87
C VAL A 81 -1.34 5.58 9.36
N SER A 82 -2.03 4.81 10.20
CA SER A 82 -1.87 4.90 11.66
C SER A 82 -0.47 4.50 12.11
N THR A 83 0.08 3.42 11.57
CA THR A 83 1.46 3.00 11.86
C THR A 83 2.46 4.02 11.33
N LEU A 84 2.21 4.56 10.14
CA LEU A 84 3.03 5.61 9.56
C LEU A 84 3.09 6.84 10.48
N SER A 85 1.94 7.31 10.94
CA SER A 85 1.84 8.48 11.82
C SER A 85 2.59 8.25 13.14
N LEU A 86 2.41 7.08 13.74
CA LEU A 86 3.07 6.73 14.99
C LEU A 86 4.59 6.68 14.81
N GLN A 87 5.06 6.10 13.72
CA GLN A 87 6.49 5.99 13.42
C GLN A 87 7.10 7.36 13.12
N VAL A 88 6.38 8.24 12.41
CA VAL A 88 6.83 9.61 12.17
C VAL A 88 6.98 10.37 13.49
N LEU A 89 6.02 10.25 14.39
CA LEU A 89 6.11 10.89 15.71
C LEU A 89 7.28 10.37 16.50
N ARG A 90 7.52 9.06 16.48
CA ARG A 90 8.63 8.44 17.19
C ARG A 90 9.98 8.89 16.63
N LEU A 91 10.11 8.91 15.29
CA LEU A 91 11.32 9.41 14.64
C LEU A 91 11.53 10.89 14.89
N TRP A 92 10.46 11.67 14.90
CA TRP A 92 10.56 13.11 15.14
C TRP A 92 11.19 13.41 16.51
N THR A 93 10.87 12.59 17.49
CA THR A 93 11.40 12.77 18.85
C THR A 93 12.92 12.54 18.94
N TYR A 94 13.42 11.52 18.22
CA TYR A 94 14.82 11.10 18.32
C TYR A 94 15.66 11.46 17.10
N HIS A 95 15.05 11.45 15.91
CA HIS A 95 15.74 11.67 14.63
C HIS A 95 14.85 12.48 13.70
N PRO A 96 14.72 13.81 13.90
CA PRO A 96 13.77 14.62 13.11
C PRO A 96 14.07 14.63 11.60
N VAL A 97 15.35 14.55 11.21
CA VAL A 97 15.71 14.47 9.79
C VAL A 97 15.21 13.18 9.16
N LEU A 98 15.35 12.05 9.87
CA LEU A 98 14.84 10.76 9.41
C LEU A 98 13.31 10.75 9.33
N ALA A 99 12.64 11.45 10.25
CA ALA A 99 11.18 11.58 10.21
C ALA A 99 10.73 12.28 8.94
N ILE A 100 11.40 13.36 8.56
CA ILE A 100 11.10 14.11 7.34
C ILE A 100 11.38 13.25 6.10
N VAL A 101 12.52 12.57 6.05
CA VAL A 101 12.90 11.68 4.95
C VAL A 101 11.87 10.56 4.80
N TYR A 102 11.47 9.94 5.91
CA TYR A 102 10.48 8.87 5.91
C TYR A 102 9.12 9.35 5.41
N LEU A 103 8.67 10.52 5.88
CA LEU A 103 7.41 11.10 5.45
C LEU A 103 7.41 11.43 3.96
N VAL A 104 8.47 12.09 3.48
CA VAL A 104 8.63 12.43 2.06
C VAL A 104 8.71 11.16 1.20
N ALA A 105 9.49 10.18 1.63
CA ALA A 105 9.61 8.90 0.91
C ALA A 105 8.26 8.17 0.85
N SER A 106 7.49 8.18 1.94
CA SER A 106 6.19 7.52 1.99
C SER A 106 5.17 8.20 1.08
N LEU A 107 5.04 9.52 1.18
CA LEU A 107 4.06 10.26 0.40
C LEU A 107 4.47 10.41 -1.06
N GLY A 108 5.69 10.87 -1.31
CA GLY A 108 6.21 11.03 -2.67
C GLY A 108 6.40 9.70 -3.38
N GLY A 109 6.97 8.72 -2.68
CA GLY A 109 7.13 7.37 -3.20
C GLY A 109 5.79 6.69 -3.47
N GLY A 110 4.82 6.89 -2.58
CA GLY A 110 3.46 6.36 -2.75
C GLY A 110 2.80 6.91 -4.00
N LEU A 111 2.85 8.22 -4.19
CA LEU A 111 2.30 8.86 -5.40
C LEU A 111 3.02 8.38 -6.66
N ALA A 112 4.35 8.27 -6.61
CA ALA A 112 5.14 7.76 -7.73
C ALA A 112 4.78 6.30 -8.05
N MET A 113 4.56 5.48 -7.03
CA MET A 113 4.18 4.07 -7.21
C MET A 113 2.77 3.91 -7.79
N ILE A 114 1.82 4.73 -7.35
CA ILE A 114 0.47 4.74 -7.94
C ILE A 114 0.57 5.11 -9.42
N ALA A 115 1.27 6.18 -9.74
CA ALA A 115 1.46 6.62 -11.13
C ALA A 115 2.21 5.57 -11.95
N GLY A 116 3.28 4.99 -11.39
CA GLY A 116 4.06 3.96 -12.05
C GLY A 116 3.28 2.69 -12.33
N GLY A 117 2.48 2.24 -11.36
CA GLY A 117 1.61 1.08 -11.53
C GLY A 117 0.55 1.31 -12.61
N HIS A 118 -0.08 2.46 -12.57
CA HIS A 118 -1.11 2.84 -13.57
C HIS A 118 -0.50 2.96 -14.98
N LEU A 119 0.58 3.73 -15.12
CA LEU A 119 1.23 3.94 -16.41
C LEU A 119 1.87 2.66 -16.96
N GLY A 120 2.44 1.84 -16.07
CA GLY A 120 3.02 0.56 -16.45
C GLY A 120 1.99 -0.40 -17.08
N ILE A 121 0.82 -0.50 -16.47
CA ILE A 121 -0.27 -1.30 -17.00
C ILE A 121 -0.78 -0.72 -18.33
N MET A 122 -0.97 0.58 -18.39
CA MET A 122 -1.44 1.23 -19.62
C MET A 122 -0.44 1.02 -20.76
N ALA A 123 0.86 1.16 -20.50
CA ALA A 123 1.90 0.91 -21.50
C ALA A 123 1.92 -0.56 -21.96
N ALA A 124 1.78 -1.50 -21.04
CA ALA A 124 1.78 -2.92 -21.36
C ALA A 124 0.59 -3.33 -22.25
N ILE A 125 -0.56 -2.67 -22.07
CA ILE A 125 -1.77 -2.98 -22.83
C ILE A 125 -1.76 -2.32 -24.22
N THR A 126 -1.12 -1.15 -24.36
CA THR A 126 -1.06 -0.43 -25.62
C THR A 126 0.03 -0.92 -26.57
N THR A 127 0.96 -1.73 -26.08
CA THR A 127 1.97 -2.40 -26.94
C THR A 127 1.50 -3.79 -27.34
#